data_1fa3bb242de91c94c12552a0573d37c1
#
_entry.id   1fa3bb242de91c94c12552a0573d37c1
#
_cell.length_a   1.000
_cell.length_b   1.000
_cell.length_c   1.000
_cell.angle_alpha   90.00
_cell.angle_beta   90.00
_cell.angle_gamma   90.00
#
_symmetry.space_group_name_H-M   'P 1'
#
loop_
_entity.id
_entity.type
_entity.pdbx_description
1 polymer ?
#
loop_
_entity_poly.entity_id
_entity_poly.type
_entity_poly.pdbx_seq_one_letter_code
_entity_poly.pdbx_strand_id
1 'polypeptide(L)'
;MCARRSKSPRHDVKAGPDKGPSRQSAILEGHQQPHVLRLPAVSDPYPARLPDREDKRTFLQKLAEFIHPGPDSTAELIETLAEAEDNHIIGAESRVMLEGVIRMADMTAGEVMVPATRMDLINIGEPYEVLLNVVIDTAHSRFPVYEGERENIIGILMAKDLLKLQRAPELNVRALLRPAVFVPETKGLNDLLRDFQNNRNHQAIVIDEFGRVAGLITIEDVLEQIVGEIEDEFDIAEDEGDIYGLADRTYRVSGDTTIERVDDAFHVKLVGTDPDDQFDTIGGLIAHEMGHVPKRGERHTLAGLNFVVLHTKGGAVKWFKVSPVADEPS
;
A
#
# COMPACT_ATOMS: atom_id res chain seq x y z
N MET A 1 -30.32 -30.47 57.96
CA MET A 1 -29.92 -30.04 59.31
C MET A 1 -29.25 -28.69 59.19
N CYS A 2 -29.90 -27.68 59.82
CA CYS A 2 -29.49 -26.31 60.22
C CYS A 2 -28.65 -25.51 59.21
N ALA A 3 -29.19 -24.50 58.56
CA ALA A 3 -29.72 -23.23 59.00
C ALA A 3 -28.74 -22.36 59.86
N ARG A 4 -28.28 -21.22 59.32
CA ARG A 4 -28.29 -19.95 60.03
C ARG A 4 -28.06 -18.76 59.07
N ARG A 5 -29.01 -17.84 59.12
CA ARG A 5 -29.03 -16.46 58.66
C ARG A 5 -28.25 -15.55 59.64
N SER A 6 -27.73 -14.41 59.21
CA SER A 6 -27.77 -13.10 59.91
C SER A 6 -27.19 -12.05 58.96
N LYS A 7 -27.93 -11.10 58.50
CA LYS A 7 -28.40 -9.82 59.05
C LYS A 7 -27.45 -8.67 58.76
N SER A 8 -27.97 -7.74 57.95
CA SER A 8 -27.56 -6.34 57.78
C SER A 8 -27.57 -5.56 59.10
N PRO A 9 -27.00 -4.37 59.19
CA PRO A 9 -27.85 -3.24 59.49
C PRO A 9 -27.70 -2.02 58.59
N ARG A 10 -28.86 -1.39 58.41
CA ARG A 10 -29.07 -0.02 57.98
C ARG A 10 -28.65 0.95 59.08
N HIS A 11 -28.19 2.14 58.70
CA HIS A 11 -28.31 3.32 59.56
C HIS A 11 -28.86 4.51 58.76
N ASP A 12 -29.90 5.05 59.36
CA ASP A 12 -30.74 6.14 58.94
C ASP A 12 -30.14 7.52 59.24
N VAL A 13 -30.48 8.50 58.37
CA VAL A 13 -31.13 9.80 58.61
C VAL A 13 -30.49 10.77 59.60
N LYS A 14 -30.22 11.98 59.12
CA LYS A 14 -30.75 13.23 59.76
C LYS A 14 -30.79 14.38 58.77
N ALA A 15 -32.01 14.96 58.71
CA ALA A 15 -32.37 16.19 58.00
C ALA A 15 -32.35 17.39 58.94
N GLY A 16 -32.18 18.57 58.32
CA GLY A 16 -32.75 19.82 58.69
C GLY A 16 -31.90 20.84 59.46
N PRO A 17 -32.27 22.16 59.58
CA PRO A 17 -33.33 22.88 58.91
C PRO A 17 -32.94 24.25 58.29
N ASP A 18 -33.75 24.69 57.36
CA ASP A 18 -34.35 26.00 57.06
C ASP A 18 -33.98 27.27 57.88
N LYS A 19 -33.61 28.35 57.12
CA LYS A 19 -33.99 29.76 57.48
C LYS A 19 -33.83 30.68 56.24
N GLY A 20 -34.91 31.11 55.64
CA GLY A 20 -35.05 32.43 55.02
C GLY A 20 -35.52 33.46 56.12
N PRO A 21 -35.98 34.69 55.80
CA PRO A 21 -35.91 35.47 54.56
C PRO A 21 -35.42 36.93 54.78
N SER A 22 -35.33 37.73 53.74
CA SER A 22 -35.95 39.10 53.67
C SER A 22 -35.18 40.10 52.81
N ARG A 23 -35.87 40.60 51.77
CA ARG A 23 -36.17 42.01 51.42
C ARG A 23 -34.98 42.98 51.19
N GLN A 24 -34.82 43.59 50.06
CA GLN A 24 -35.53 44.71 49.47
C GLN A 24 -34.78 45.30 48.27
N SER A 25 -35.47 45.44 47.17
CA SER A 25 -35.53 46.57 46.26
C SER A 25 -34.29 47.41 45.97
N ALA A 26 -33.83 47.37 44.70
CA ALA A 26 -33.55 48.61 43.95
C ALA A 26 -33.57 48.31 42.46
N ILE A 27 -34.41 48.98 41.74
CA ILE A 27 -34.58 49.12 40.32
C ILE A 27 -33.35 49.87 39.77
N LEU A 28 -32.68 49.32 38.75
CA LEU A 28 -32.00 50.12 37.73
C LEU A 28 -31.93 49.29 36.44
N GLU A 29 -32.64 49.81 35.46
CA GLU A 29 -32.63 49.40 34.08
C GLU A 29 -31.22 49.49 33.53
N GLY A 30 -30.72 48.39 33.01
CA GLY A 30 -29.51 48.32 32.21
C GLY A 30 -29.69 47.20 31.19
N HIS A 31 -30.11 47.58 29.98
CA HIS A 31 -30.14 46.70 28.82
C HIS A 31 -28.74 46.23 28.55
N GLN A 32 -28.34 45.06 29.04
CA GLN A 32 -27.18 44.32 28.55
C GLN A 32 -27.65 43.29 27.52
N GLN A 33 -27.32 43.60 26.28
CA GLN A 33 -27.42 42.66 25.18
C GLN A 33 -26.52 41.44 25.48
N PRO A 34 -26.94 40.21 25.14
CA PRO A 34 -26.11 39.02 25.30
C PRO A 34 -24.86 39.15 24.41
N HIS A 35 -23.71 39.05 25.02
CA HIS A 35 -22.44 38.87 24.35
C HIS A 35 -22.50 37.57 23.54
N VAL A 36 -22.81 37.71 22.25
CA VAL A 36 -22.55 36.63 21.27
C VAL A 36 -21.03 36.55 21.13
N LEU A 37 -20.46 35.49 21.70
CA LEU A 37 -19.09 35.06 21.41
C LEU A 37 -18.99 34.90 19.89
N ARG A 38 -18.43 35.89 19.21
CA ARG A 38 -17.97 35.72 17.83
C ARG A 38 -16.80 34.77 17.87
N LEU A 39 -17.06 33.51 17.47
CA LEU A 39 -15.98 32.61 17.04
C LEU A 39 -15.19 33.29 15.93
N PRO A 40 -13.85 33.23 15.94
CA PRO A 40 -13.09 33.77 14.83
C PRO A 40 -13.52 33.04 13.56
N ALA A 41 -13.76 33.80 12.51
CA ALA A 41 -14.06 33.25 11.19
C ALA A 41 -12.97 32.25 10.83
N VAL A 42 -13.37 30.99 10.60
CA VAL A 42 -12.51 30.00 9.97
C VAL A 42 -12.11 30.59 8.63
N SER A 43 -10.85 30.97 8.51
CA SER A 43 -10.28 31.39 7.24
C SER A 43 -10.41 30.22 6.27
N ASP A 44 -11.14 30.43 5.17
CA ASP A 44 -11.21 29.51 4.05
C ASP A 44 -9.80 29.05 3.65
N PRO A 45 -9.52 27.75 3.56
CA PRO A 45 -8.21 27.25 3.16
C PRO A 45 -7.93 27.45 1.68
N TYR A 46 -8.87 27.97 0.90
CA TYR A 46 -8.64 28.31 -0.49
C TYR A 46 -8.15 29.76 -0.60
N PRO A 47 -7.01 30.00 -1.23
CA PRO A 47 -6.61 31.36 -1.55
C PRO A 47 -7.72 31.99 -2.38
N ALA A 48 -8.14 33.19 -1.98
CA ALA A 48 -9.09 34.01 -2.71
C ALA A 48 -8.73 33.94 -4.21
N ARG A 49 -9.73 33.68 -5.07
CA ARG A 49 -9.56 33.80 -6.52
C ARG A 49 -8.84 35.11 -6.78
N LEU A 50 -7.63 34.98 -7.33
CA LEU A 50 -6.90 36.14 -7.80
C LEU A 50 -7.85 36.92 -8.72
N PRO A 51 -7.95 38.26 -8.55
CA PRO A 51 -8.77 39.07 -9.47
C PRO A 51 -8.34 38.75 -10.88
N ASP A 52 -9.32 38.64 -11.78
CA ASP A 52 -9.07 38.47 -13.21
C ASP A 52 -7.94 39.40 -13.63
N ARG A 53 -6.78 38.79 -13.90
CA ARG A 53 -5.67 39.56 -14.51
C ARG A 53 -6.21 40.00 -15.86
N GLU A 54 -6.47 41.30 -16.02
CA GLU A 54 -6.68 41.88 -17.32
C GLU A 54 -5.62 41.31 -18.26
N ASP A 55 -6.06 40.69 -19.32
CA ASP A 55 -5.24 40.00 -20.31
C ASP A 55 -4.37 41.07 -21.04
N LYS A 56 -3.23 41.42 -20.43
CA LYS A 56 -2.23 42.36 -20.95
C LYS A 56 -1.36 41.74 -22.05
N ARG A 57 -1.81 40.56 -22.60
CA ARG A 57 -1.09 39.94 -23.70
C ARG A 57 -1.06 40.84 -24.91
N THR A 58 0.14 41.07 -25.40
CA THR A 58 0.36 41.87 -26.59
C THR A 58 -0.28 41.24 -27.79
N PHE A 59 -0.72 42.03 -28.77
CA PHE A 59 -1.32 41.53 -30.04
C PHE A 59 -0.44 40.44 -30.70
N LEU A 60 0.89 40.57 -30.58
CA LEU A 60 1.86 39.57 -31.07
C LEU A 60 1.81 38.27 -30.31
N GLN A 61 1.53 38.29 -28.99
CA GLN A 61 1.36 37.07 -28.20
C GLN A 61 0.05 36.32 -28.57
N LYS A 62 -1.04 37.07 -28.79
CA LYS A 62 -2.32 36.49 -29.29
C LYS A 62 -2.17 35.94 -30.70
N LEU A 63 -1.35 36.58 -31.55
CA LEU A 63 -1.06 36.06 -32.87
C LEU A 63 -0.18 34.81 -32.81
N ALA A 64 0.77 34.71 -31.91
CA ALA A 64 1.62 33.56 -31.69
C ALA A 64 0.81 32.36 -31.15
N GLU A 65 -0.14 32.59 -30.23
CA GLU A 65 -1.08 31.55 -29.74
C GLU A 65 -2.04 31.04 -30.85
N PHE A 66 -2.41 31.90 -31.81
CA PHE A 66 -3.22 31.49 -32.97
C PHE A 66 -2.40 30.66 -33.98
N ILE A 67 -1.08 30.86 -34.05
CA ILE A 67 -0.16 30.12 -34.93
C ILE A 67 0.30 28.80 -34.28
N HIS A 68 0.40 28.76 -32.96
CA HIS A 68 0.72 27.57 -32.17
C HIS A 68 -0.34 27.37 -31.09
N PRO A 69 -1.49 26.78 -31.45
CA PRO A 69 -2.44 26.34 -30.44
C PRO A 69 -1.73 25.33 -29.53
N GLY A 70 -1.95 25.46 -28.20
CA GLY A 70 -1.45 24.45 -27.26
C GLY A 70 -2.03 23.07 -27.58
N PRO A 71 -1.57 22.01 -26.90
CA PRO A 71 -2.05 20.65 -27.15
C PRO A 71 -3.55 20.54 -26.94
N ASP A 72 -4.25 20.06 -27.96
CA ASP A 72 -5.72 19.89 -27.96
C ASP A 72 -6.14 18.48 -27.55
N SER A 73 -5.19 17.58 -27.34
CA SER A 73 -5.40 16.18 -26.94
C SER A 73 -4.34 15.69 -25.95
N THR A 74 -4.68 14.60 -25.23
CA THR A 74 -3.73 13.92 -24.33
C THR A 74 -2.48 13.45 -25.10
N ALA A 75 -2.65 12.99 -26.35
CA ALA A 75 -1.55 12.54 -27.20
C ALA A 75 -0.60 13.70 -27.54
N GLU A 76 -1.11 14.86 -27.94
CA GLU A 76 -0.30 16.05 -28.21
C GLU A 76 0.39 16.59 -26.95
N LEU A 77 -0.27 16.47 -25.78
CA LEU A 77 0.37 16.83 -24.51
C LEU A 77 1.55 15.93 -24.21
N ILE A 78 1.44 14.63 -24.43
CA ILE A 78 2.55 13.66 -24.27
C ILE A 78 3.69 13.98 -25.25
N GLU A 79 3.38 14.31 -26.51
CA GLU A 79 4.38 14.71 -27.50
C GLU A 79 5.11 16.00 -27.07
N THR A 80 4.37 16.97 -26.52
CA THR A 80 4.96 18.20 -25.97
C THR A 80 5.90 17.91 -24.79
N LEU A 81 5.60 16.92 -23.96
CA LEU A 81 6.49 16.47 -22.88
C LEU A 81 7.76 15.82 -23.42
N ALA A 82 7.67 15.03 -24.50
CA ALA A 82 8.83 14.44 -25.16
C ALA A 82 9.74 15.54 -25.77
N GLU A 83 9.18 16.55 -26.44
CA GLU A 83 9.95 17.69 -26.93
C GLU A 83 10.61 18.47 -25.80
N ALA A 84 9.96 18.60 -24.63
CA ALA A 84 10.54 19.27 -23.47
C ALA A 84 11.73 18.48 -22.89
N GLU A 85 11.71 17.16 -22.93
CA GLU A 85 12.83 16.30 -22.56
C GLU A 85 13.99 16.46 -23.55
N ASP A 86 13.72 16.36 -24.86
CA ASP A 86 14.74 16.52 -25.90
C ASP A 86 15.45 17.87 -25.81
N ASN A 87 14.73 18.92 -25.44
CA ASN A 87 15.27 20.26 -25.22
C ASN A 87 15.91 20.44 -23.83
N HIS A 88 16.03 19.39 -23.00
CA HIS A 88 16.59 19.40 -21.65
C HIS A 88 15.89 20.39 -20.68
N ILE A 89 14.59 20.64 -20.88
CA ILE A 89 13.75 21.45 -19.99
C ILE A 89 13.31 20.61 -18.79
N ILE A 90 13.01 19.33 -19.02
CA ILE A 90 12.69 18.33 -18.00
C ILE A 90 13.59 17.11 -18.16
N GLY A 91 13.80 16.36 -17.09
CA GLY A 91 14.51 15.06 -17.15
C GLY A 91 13.58 13.93 -17.57
N ALA A 92 14.16 12.82 -18.05
CA ALA A 92 13.45 11.62 -18.49
C ALA A 92 12.50 11.07 -17.41
N GLU A 93 12.96 10.95 -16.16
CA GLU A 93 12.13 10.51 -15.03
C GLU A 93 10.92 11.41 -14.80
N SER A 94 11.13 12.75 -14.88
CA SER A 94 10.03 13.71 -14.72
C SER A 94 9.00 13.58 -15.84
N ARG A 95 9.42 13.32 -17.07
CA ARG A 95 8.54 13.06 -18.19
C ARG A 95 7.68 11.80 -17.94
N VAL A 96 8.31 10.70 -17.54
CA VAL A 96 7.62 9.44 -17.23
C VAL A 96 6.56 9.64 -16.14
N MET A 97 6.90 10.36 -15.06
CA MET A 97 5.93 10.68 -13.99
C MET A 97 4.77 11.54 -14.49
N LEU A 98 5.05 12.56 -15.32
CA LEU A 98 4.00 13.43 -15.89
C LEU A 98 3.06 12.65 -16.81
N GLU A 99 3.59 11.77 -17.64
CA GLU A 99 2.79 10.86 -18.46
C GLU A 99 1.98 9.90 -17.60
N GLY A 100 2.54 9.38 -16.49
CA GLY A 100 1.83 8.56 -15.51
C GLY A 100 0.61 9.28 -14.92
N VAL A 101 0.77 10.54 -14.50
CA VAL A 101 -0.33 11.38 -13.99
C VAL A 101 -1.42 11.56 -15.04
N ILE A 102 -1.04 11.80 -16.30
CA ILE A 102 -1.99 11.98 -17.41
C ILE A 102 -2.78 10.69 -17.64
N ARG A 103 -2.10 9.54 -17.69
CA ARG A 103 -2.74 8.22 -17.90
C ARG A 103 -3.66 7.84 -16.73
N MET A 104 -3.21 8.05 -15.49
CA MET A 104 -3.98 7.74 -14.30
C MET A 104 -5.33 8.48 -14.25
N ALA A 105 -5.45 9.64 -14.93
CA ALA A 105 -6.67 10.44 -14.90
C ALA A 105 -7.92 9.69 -15.43
N ASP A 106 -7.71 8.77 -16.37
CA ASP A 106 -8.77 7.99 -17.03
C ASP A 106 -8.91 6.57 -16.45
N MET A 107 -8.01 6.16 -15.52
CA MET A 107 -8.00 4.82 -14.94
C MET A 107 -8.97 4.67 -13.78
N THR A 108 -9.46 3.44 -13.58
CA THR A 108 -10.37 3.05 -12.51
C THR A 108 -9.73 2.05 -11.53
N ALA A 109 -10.34 1.90 -10.36
CA ALA A 109 -9.88 0.94 -9.35
C ALA A 109 -9.86 -0.50 -9.86
N GLY A 110 -10.85 -0.87 -10.68
CA GLY A 110 -10.95 -2.23 -11.26
C GLY A 110 -9.81 -2.58 -12.21
N GLU A 111 -9.21 -1.58 -12.88
CA GLU A 111 -8.10 -1.79 -13.82
C GLU A 111 -6.76 -2.03 -13.11
N VAL A 112 -6.60 -1.55 -11.86
CA VAL A 112 -5.33 -1.56 -11.13
C VAL A 112 -5.35 -2.50 -9.94
N MET A 113 -6.53 -2.87 -9.43
CA MET A 113 -6.68 -3.71 -8.24
C MET A 113 -5.97 -5.07 -8.35
N VAL A 114 -5.57 -5.61 -7.22
CA VAL A 114 -5.28 -7.04 -7.07
C VAL A 114 -6.60 -7.81 -7.10
N PRO A 115 -6.85 -8.68 -8.08
CA PRO A 115 -8.10 -9.44 -8.17
C PRO A 115 -8.36 -10.33 -6.95
N ALA A 116 -9.63 -10.56 -6.61
CA ALA A 116 -10.05 -11.33 -5.43
C ALA A 116 -9.40 -12.73 -5.33
N THR A 117 -9.13 -13.37 -6.49
CA THR A 117 -8.48 -14.69 -6.55
C THR A 117 -7.02 -14.68 -6.10
N ARG A 118 -6.36 -13.51 -6.14
CA ARG A 118 -4.95 -13.32 -5.76
C ARG A 118 -4.78 -12.59 -4.42
N MET A 119 -5.88 -12.23 -3.76
CA MET A 119 -5.82 -11.55 -2.46
C MET A 119 -5.32 -12.49 -1.36
N ASP A 120 -4.37 -12.02 -0.58
CA ASP A 120 -3.97 -12.66 0.67
C ASP A 120 -4.93 -12.21 1.78
N LEU A 121 -5.73 -13.17 2.26
CA LEU A 121 -6.79 -12.98 3.23
C LEU A 121 -6.52 -13.79 4.50
N ILE A 122 -6.96 -13.25 5.64
CA ILE A 122 -6.92 -13.96 6.92
C ILE A 122 -8.33 -14.46 7.29
N ASN A 123 -8.45 -15.77 7.58
CA ASN A 123 -9.65 -16.32 8.18
C ASN A 123 -9.63 -16.09 9.69
N ILE A 124 -10.63 -15.37 10.23
CA ILE A 124 -10.70 -15.09 11.66
C ILE A 124 -10.88 -16.35 12.53
N GLY A 125 -11.37 -17.43 11.95
CA GLY A 125 -11.58 -18.70 12.64
C GLY A 125 -10.33 -19.57 12.83
N GLU A 126 -9.22 -19.18 12.19
CA GLU A 126 -7.96 -19.93 12.28
C GLU A 126 -7.20 -19.65 13.58
N PRO A 127 -6.39 -20.59 14.07
CA PRO A 127 -5.50 -20.40 15.21
C PRO A 127 -4.47 -19.30 14.94
N TYR A 128 -4.00 -18.65 16.03
CA TYR A 128 -3.02 -17.58 15.98
C TYR A 128 -1.74 -17.93 15.18
N GLU A 129 -1.25 -19.14 15.34
CA GLU A 129 -0.05 -19.65 14.67
C GLU A 129 -0.21 -19.66 13.14
N VAL A 130 -1.41 -20.00 12.65
CA VAL A 130 -1.73 -19.99 11.22
C VAL A 130 -1.77 -18.56 10.70
N LEU A 131 -2.42 -17.65 11.44
CA LEU A 131 -2.44 -16.21 11.09
C LEU A 131 -1.04 -15.63 11.02
N LEU A 132 -0.19 -15.98 11.97
CA LEU A 132 1.20 -15.52 12.05
C LEU A 132 2.01 -16.01 10.85
N ASN A 133 1.88 -17.28 10.47
CA ASN A 133 2.57 -17.85 9.32
C ASN A 133 2.17 -17.12 8.02
N VAL A 134 0.88 -16.90 7.78
CA VAL A 134 0.41 -16.14 6.61
C VAL A 134 1.06 -14.76 6.56
N VAL A 135 1.12 -14.06 7.70
CA VAL A 135 1.71 -12.71 7.76
C VAL A 135 3.22 -12.73 7.51
N ILE A 136 3.93 -13.74 8.03
CA ILE A 136 5.38 -13.88 7.83
C ILE A 136 5.69 -14.23 6.37
N ASP A 137 4.94 -15.18 5.78
CA ASP A 137 5.21 -15.68 4.45
C ASP A 137 4.91 -14.64 3.36
N THR A 138 3.87 -13.82 3.55
CA THR A 138 3.47 -12.79 2.58
C THR A 138 4.10 -11.43 2.82
N ALA A 139 4.56 -11.17 4.06
CA ALA A 139 5.20 -9.92 4.49
C ALA A 139 4.37 -8.64 4.29
N HIS A 140 3.05 -8.74 4.10
CA HIS A 140 2.19 -7.57 3.98
C HIS A 140 1.96 -6.86 5.31
N SER A 141 1.72 -5.55 5.27
CA SER A 141 1.44 -4.74 6.45
C SER A 141 -0.02 -4.81 6.91
N ARG A 142 -0.95 -5.10 5.99
CA ARG A 142 -2.40 -5.06 6.22
C ARG A 142 -3.07 -6.23 5.53
N PHE A 143 -3.96 -6.89 6.24
CA PHE A 143 -4.67 -8.07 5.75
C PHE A 143 -6.17 -7.86 5.88
N PRO A 144 -6.94 -8.01 4.80
CA PRO A 144 -8.38 -8.16 4.91
C PRO A 144 -8.70 -9.47 5.64
N VAL A 145 -9.62 -9.38 6.59
CA VAL A 145 -10.04 -10.52 7.41
C VAL A 145 -11.47 -10.89 7.04
N TYR A 146 -11.69 -12.17 6.79
CA TYR A 146 -12.99 -12.69 6.45
C TYR A 146 -13.50 -13.69 7.51
N GLU A 147 -14.81 -13.90 7.52
CA GLU A 147 -15.49 -14.86 8.39
C GLU A 147 -16.46 -15.74 7.58
N GLY A 148 -16.23 -17.03 7.61
CA GLY A 148 -17.00 -17.98 6.80
C GLY A 148 -16.61 -17.92 5.33
N GLU A 149 -17.38 -17.24 4.49
CA GLU A 149 -17.09 -17.08 3.06
C GLU A 149 -15.99 -16.03 2.84
N ARG A 150 -15.10 -16.28 1.87
CA ARG A 150 -13.97 -15.36 1.54
C ARG A 150 -14.44 -13.94 1.15
N GLU A 151 -15.65 -13.82 0.64
CA GLU A 151 -16.27 -12.56 0.25
C GLU A 151 -16.78 -11.75 1.46
N ASN A 152 -16.96 -12.40 2.62
CA ASN A 152 -17.44 -11.74 3.83
C ASN A 152 -16.32 -11.07 4.61
N ILE A 153 -15.83 -9.95 4.10
CA ILE A 153 -14.77 -9.19 4.74
C ILE A 153 -15.32 -8.41 5.93
N ILE A 154 -14.85 -8.74 7.13
CA ILE A 154 -15.30 -8.16 8.41
C ILE A 154 -14.39 -7.03 8.93
N GLY A 155 -13.24 -6.80 8.31
CA GLY A 155 -12.31 -5.74 8.69
C GLY A 155 -10.90 -5.95 8.17
N ILE A 156 -10.00 -5.07 8.60
CA ILE A 156 -8.58 -5.09 8.25
C ILE A 156 -7.76 -5.33 9.51
N LEU A 157 -6.89 -6.33 9.49
CA LEU A 157 -5.89 -6.61 10.53
C LEU A 157 -4.55 -6.00 10.12
N MET A 158 -3.93 -5.27 11.04
CA MET A 158 -2.56 -4.82 10.85
C MET A 158 -1.60 -5.92 11.30
N ALA A 159 -0.61 -6.30 10.49
CA ALA A 159 0.40 -7.30 10.84
C ALA A 159 1.05 -7.05 12.21
N LYS A 160 1.40 -5.79 12.49
CA LYS A 160 1.99 -5.38 13.77
C LYS A 160 1.07 -5.59 14.99
N ASP A 161 -0.25 -5.64 14.78
CA ASP A 161 -1.19 -5.85 15.89
C ASP A 161 -1.20 -7.30 16.36
N LEU A 162 -0.70 -8.26 15.55
CA LEU A 162 -0.48 -9.65 15.99
C LEU A 162 0.54 -9.74 17.14
N LEU A 163 1.49 -8.81 17.22
CA LEU A 163 2.43 -8.75 18.34
C LEU A 163 1.73 -8.49 19.69
N LYS A 164 0.54 -7.88 19.66
CA LYS A 164 -0.27 -7.68 20.88
C LYS A 164 -0.83 -9.00 21.40
N LEU A 165 -1.24 -9.90 20.48
CA LEU A 165 -1.74 -11.23 20.83
C LEU A 165 -0.66 -12.11 21.44
N GLN A 166 0.60 -11.97 21.00
CA GLN A 166 1.72 -12.68 21.61
C GLN A 166 1.93 -12.30 23.09
N ARG A 167 1.64 -11.02 23.45
CA ARG A 167 1.79 -10.52 24.83
C ARG A 167 0.54 -10.73 25.67
N ALA A 168 -0.62 -10.84 25.06
CA ALA A 168 -1.94 -11.01 25.69
C ALA A 168 -2.77 -11.98 24.85
N PRO A 169 -2.54 -13.31 25.00
CA PRO A 169 -3.20 -14.34 24.20
C PRO A 169 -4.73 -14.40 24.39
N GLU A 170 -5.23 -13.83 25.47
CA GLU A 170 -6.65 -13.70 25.78
C GLU A 170 -7.39 -12.67 24.91
N LEU A 171 -6.65 -11.81 24.21
CA LEU A 171 -7.27 -10.82 23.31
C LEU A 171 -7.92 -11.50 22.11
N ASN A 172 -9.14 -11.08 21.81
CA ASN A 172 -9.83 -11.53 20.62
C ASN A 172 -9.30 -10.76 19.39
N VAL A 173 -8.88 -11.49 18.34
CA VAL A 173 -8.45 -10.91 17.04
C VAL A 173 -9.47 -9.92 16.51
N ARG A 174 -10.76 -10.19 16.65
CA ARG A 174 -11.85 -9.30 16.22
C ARG A 174 -11.77 -7.91 16.84
N ALA A 175 -11.29 -7.78 18.08
CA ALA A 175 -11.12 -6.50 18.75
C ALA A 175 -9.97 -5.65 18.18
N LEU A 176 -9.09 -6.26 17.39
CA LEU A 176 -7.97 -5.59 16.73
C LEU A 176 -8.31 -5.13 15.31
N LEU A 177 -9.44 -5.59 14.76
CA LEU A 177 -9.84 -5.25 13.40
C LEU A 177 -10.22 -3.76 13.29
N ARG A 178 -9.79 -3.18 12.19
CA ARG A 178 -10.20 -1.85 11.76
C ARG A 178 -11.29 -1.97 10.70
N PRO A 179 -12.19 -0.99 10.59
CA PRO A 179 -13.20 -0.99 9.53
C PRO A 179 -12.52 -1.09 8.15
N ALA A 180 -13.05 -1.96 7.29
CA ALA A 180 -12.69 -2.00 5.89
C ALA A 180 -13.39 -0.87 5.13
N VAL A 181 -12.70 -0.27 4.17
CA VAL A 181 -13.28 0.67 3.21
C VAL A 181 -13.60 -0.07 1.94
N PHE A 182 -14.81 0.14 1.41
CA PHE A 182 -15.26 -0.49 0.17
C PHE A 182 -15.44 0.59 -0.90
N VAL A 183 -14.96 0.30 -2.11
CA VAL A 183 -15.05 1.20 -3.26
C VAL A 183 -15.52 0.41 -4.49
N PRO A 184 -16.32 0.98 -5.40
CA PRO A 184 -16.71 0.28 -6.62
C PRO A 184 -15.54 0.18 -7.61
N GLU A 185 -15.55 -0.83 -8.49
CA GLU A 185 -14.56 -1.00 -9.56
C GLU A 185 -14.44 0.25 -10.46
N THR A 186 -15.54 0.95 -10.67
CA THR A 186 -15.62 2.16 -11.50
C THR A 186 -15.08 3.42 -10.84
N LYS A 187 -14.58 3.33 -9.60
CA LYS A 187 -14.00 4.48 -8.89
C LYS A 187 -12.75 4.95 -9.60
N GLY A 188 -12.73 6.20 -10.07
CA GLY A 188 -11.55 6.81 -10.69
C GLY A 188 -10.37 6.91 -9.72
N LEU A 189 -9.16 6.62 -10.19
CA LEU A 189 -7.96 6.58 -9.35
C LEU A 189 -7.63 7.94 -8.73
N ASN A 190 -7.86 9.05 -9.42
CA ASN A 190 -7.66 10.39 -8.87
C ASN A 190 -8.52 10.65 -7.62
N ASP A 191 -9.79 10.25 -7.67
CA ASP A 191 -10.69 10.41 -6.53
C ASP A 191 -10.35 9.43 -5.40
N LEU A 192 -9.95 8.20 -5.75
CA LEU A 192 -9.50 7.20 -4.79
C LEU A 192 -8.24 7.68 -4.05
N LEU A 193 -7.27 8.25 -4.74
CA LEU A 193 -6.06 8.80 -4.14
C LEU A 193 -6.39 9.91 -3.14
N ARG A 194 -7.33 10.80 -3.49
CA ARG A 194 -7.81 11.84 -2.57
C ARG A 194 -8.51 11.25 -1.35
N ASP A 195 -9.31 10.21 -1.55
CA ASP A 195 -10.00 9.51 -0.45
C ASP A 195 -8.99 8.86 0.50
N PHE A 196 -7.94 8.22 -0.01
CA PHE A 196 -6.86 7.67 0.80
C PHE A 196 -6.14 8.74 1.62
N GLN A 197 -5.82 9.90 1.01
CA GLN A 197 -5.16 11.01 1.71
C GLN A 197 -6.05 11.61 2.80
N ASN A 198 -7.32 11.90 2.49
CA ASN A 198 -8.24 12.55 3.41
C ASN A 198 -8.59 11.66 4.62
N ASN A 199 -8.79 10.37 4.38
CA ASN A 199 -9.23 9.43 5.40
C ASN A 199 -8.05 8.71 6.09
N ARG A 200 -6.81 8.95 5.67
CA ARG A 200 -5.60 8.27 6.14
C ARG A 200 -5.71 6.74 6.02
N ASN A 201 -6.41 6.29 5.01
CA ASN A 201 -6.48 4.89 4.64
C ASN A 201 -5.42 4.60 3.58
N HIS A 202 -4.92 3.37 3.60
CA HIS A 202 -3.91 2.92 2.63
C HIS A 202 -4.40 1.74 1.81
N GLN A 203 -5.63 1.29 2.04
CA GLN A 203 -6.17 0.08 1.45
C GLN A 203 -7.68 0.17 1.37
N ALA A 204 -8.26 -0.30 0.26
CA ALA A 204 -9.69 -0.44 0.07
C ALA A 204 -10.01 -1.80 -0.57
N ILE A 205 -11.17 -2.34 -0.21
CA ILE A 205 -11.75 -3.52 -0.86
C ILE A 205 -12.56 -3.01 -2.05
N VAL A 206 -12.28 -3.56 -3.21
CA VAL A 206 -13.01 -3.23 -4.43
C VAL A 206 -14.19 -4.16 -4.58
N ILE A 207 -15.36 -3.63 -4.92
CA ILE A 207 -16.60 -4.37 -5.09
C ILE A 207 -17.18 -4.17 -6.49
N ASP A 208 -17.80 -5.23 -7.00
CA ASP A 208 -18.53 -5.22 -8.26
C ASP A 208 -19.91 -4.55 -8.10
N GLU A 209 -20.69 -4.48 -9.22
CA GLU A 209 -22.04 -3.92 -9.26
C GLU A 209 -23.08 -4.71 -8.45
N PHE A 210 -22.75 -5.94 -8.05
CA PHE A 210 -23.58 -6.79 -7.19
C PHE A 210 -23.18 -6.73 -5.71
N GLY A 211 -22.15 -5.93 -5.38
CA GLY A 211 -21.62 -5.80 -4.02
C GLY A 211 -20.71 -6.95 -3.60
N ARG A 212 -20.23 -7.77 -4.51
CA ARG A 212 -19.26 -8.85 -4.23
C ARG A 212 -17.85 -8.31 -4.25
N VAL A 213 -16.97 -8.93 -3.49
CA VAL A 213 -15.55 -8.58 -3.49
C VAL A 213 -14.92 -8.94 -4.84
N ALA A 214 -14.53 -7.92 -5.59
CA ALA A 214 -13.83 -8.04 -6.87
C ALA A 214 -12.30 -8.04 -6.69
N GLY A 215 -11.80 -7.29 -5.69
CA GLY A 215 -10.38 -7.20 -5.44
C GLY A 215 -10.01 -6.31 -4.26
N LEU A 216 -8.75 -5.95 -4.23
CA LEU A 216 -8.11 -5.09 -3.26
C LEU A 216 -7.27 -4.05 -4.00
N ILE A 217 -7.28 -2.82 -3.51
CA ILE A 217 -6.40 -1.76 -4.02
C ILE A 217 -5.76 -1.00 -2.87
N THR A 218 -4.48 -0.68 -3.01
CA THR A 218 -3.70 0.08 -2.04
C THR A 218 -3.33 1.46 -2.59
N ILE A 219 -2.90 2.36 -1.71
CA ILE A 219 -2.38 3.67 -2.14
C ILE A 219 -1.08 3.48 -2.94
N GLU A 220 -0.32 2.46 -2.58
CA GLU A 220 0.92 2.07 -3.25
C GLU A 220 0.64 1.69 -4.71
N ASP A 221 -0.41 0.89 -4.99
CA ASP A 221 -0.82 0.52 -6.37
C ASP A 221 -1.21 1.75 -7.20
N VAL A 222 -1.86 2.74 -6.58
CA VAL A 222 -2.25 3.99 -7.25
C VAL A 222 -1.02 4.85 -7.55
N LEU A 223 -0.08 4.96 -6.61
CA LEU A 223 1.15 5.74 -6.80
C LEU A 223 2.06 5.11 -7.84
N GLU A 224 2.08 3.79 -7.95
CA GLU A 224 2.83 3.06 -8.96
C GLU A 224 2.41 3.46 -10.39
N GLN A 225 1.12 3.82 -10.61
CA GLN A 225 0.66 4.30 -11.92
C GLN A 225 1.26 5.67 -12.31
N ILE A 226 1.72 6.44 -11.33
CA ILE A 226 2.37 7.75 -11.54
C ILE A 226 3.88 7.60 -11.69
N VAL A 227 4.50 6.92 -10.72
CA VAL A 227 5.96 6.86 -10.58
C VAL A 227 6.55 5.77 -11.46
N GLY A 228 5.74 4.81 -11.92
CA GLY A 228 6.18 3.55 -12.47
C GLY A 228 6.58 2.59 -11.33
N GLU A 229 7.12 1.45 -11.67
CA GLU A 229 7.69 0.56 -10.66
C GLU A 229 8.75 1.34 -9.87
N ILE A 230 8.49 1.57 -8.58
CA ILE A 230 9.50 2.12 -7.67
C ILE A 230 10.56 1.03 -7.58
N GLU A 231 11.72 1.28 -8.16
CA GLU A 231 12.87 0.43 -7.95
C GLU A 231 13.06 0.30 -6.44
N ASP A 232 13.02 -0.94 -5.94
CA ASP A 232 13.23 -1.21 -4.51
C ASP A 232 14.62 -0.66 -4.14
N GLU A 233 14.84 -0.22 -2.91
CA GLU A 233 16.16 0.24 -2.39
C GLU A 233 17.29 -0.77 -2.68
N PHE A 234 16.90 -1.95 -3.16
CA PHE A 234 17.77 -3.04 -3.59
C PHE A 234 17.90 -3.16 -5.11
N ASP A 235 17.24 -2.33 -5.90
CA ASP A 235 17.45 -2.26 -7.34
C ASP A 235 18.66 -1.36 -7.61
N ILE A 236 19.83 -1.97 -7.45
CA ILE A 236 21.11 -1.35 -7.84
C ILE A 236 21.10 -1.19 -9.35
N ALA A 237 21.51 -0.02 -9.84
CA ALA A 237 21.54 0.32 -11.25
C ALA A 237 22.18 -0.81 -12.08
N GLU A 238 21.64 -1.10 -13.24
CA GLU A 238 22.10 -2.15 -14.17
C GLU A 238 23.60 -2.06 -14.54
N ASP A 239 24.27 -0.94 -14.21
CA ASP A 239 25.67 -0.67 -14.49
C ASP A 239 26.68 -1.33 -13.51
N GLU A 240 26.25 -1.95 -12.40
CA GLU A 240 27.19 -2.47 -11.40
C GLU A 240 27.46 -3.99 -11.46
N GLY A 241 26.84 -4.74 -12.39
CA GLY A 241 27.14 -6.18 -12.61
C GLY A 241 25.96 -7.10 -12.26
N ASP A 242 26.16 -8.40 -12.46
CA ASP A 242 25.10 -9.42 -12.37
C ASP A 242 25.09 -10.19 -11.05
N ILE A 243 26.22 -10.14 -10.28
CA ILE A 243 26.43 -10.92 -9.05
C ILE A 243 27.02 -10.03 -7.97
N TYR A 244 26.31 -9.92 -6.83
CA TYR A 244 26.70 -9.09 -5.68
C TYR A 244 26.85 -9.92 -4.42
N GLY A 245 27.94 -9.74 -3.72
CA GLY A 245 28.14 -10.33 -2.38
C GLY A 245 27.27 -9.62 -1.33
N LEU A 246 26.45 -10.37 -0.62
CA LEU A 246 25.71 -9.93 0.56
C LEU A 246 26.42 -10.41 1.84
N ALA A 247 25.85 -10.12 3.01
CA ALA A 247 26.34 -10.66 4.27
C ALA A 247 26.19 -12.20 4.32
N ASP A 248 26.97 -12.86 5.19
CA ASP A 248 26.82 -14.28 5.55
C ASP A 248 26.97 -15.28 4.37
N ARG A 249 27.90 -15.04 3.45
CA ARG A 249 28.13 -15.88 2.27
C ARG A 249 26.89 -16.05 1.40
N THR A 250 26.03 -15.06 1.38
CA THR A 250 24.93 -15.00 0.44
C THR A 250 25.23 -14.01 -0.66
N TYR A 251 24.63 -14.23 -1.83
CA TYR A 251 24.85 -13.43 -3.01
C TYR A 251 23.50 -13.07 -3.64
N ARG A 252 23.42 -11.88 -4.21
CA ARG A 252 22.32 -11.52 -5.09
C ARG A 252 22.77 -11.74 -6.51
N VAL A 253 21.99 -12.47 -7.29
CA VAL A 253 22.30 -12.84 -8.66
C VAL A 253 21.15 -12.44 -9.56
N SER A 254 21.44 -11.72 -10.66
CA SER A 254 20.43 -11.38 -11.66
C SER A 254 19.91 -12.64 -12.36
N GLY A 255 18.62 -12.70 -12.62
CA GLY A 255 18.02 -13.79 -13.41
C GLY A 255 18.53 -13.84 -14.87
N ASP A 256 18.99 -12.70 -15.38
CA ASP A 256 19.54 -12.56 -16.73
C ASP A 256 21.05 -12.90 -16.79
N THR A 257 21.70 -13.23 -15.65
CA THR A 257 23.10 -13.66 -15.60
C THR A 257 23.27 -14.97 -16.37
N THR A 258 24.32 -15.03 -17.19
CA THR A 258 24.62 -16.24 -17.94
C THR A 258 25.06 -17.39 -17.02
N ILE A 259 24.72 -18.61 -17.39
CA ILE A 259 25.07 -19.81 -16.62
C ILE A 259 26.59 -19.93 -16.44
N GLU A 260 27.37 -19.67 -17.48
CA GLU A 260 28.84 -19.68 -17.42
C GLU A 260 29.39 -18.75 -16.35
N ARG A 261 28.80 -17.54 -16.23
CA ARG A 261 29.25 -16.56 -15.24
C ARG A 261 28.86 -16.97 -13.79
N VAL A 262 27.74 -17.67 -13.63
CA VAL A 262 27.35 -18.24 -12.30
C VAL A 262 28.30 -19.42 -11.98
N ASP A 263 28.62 -20.28 -12.96
CA ASP A 263 29.54 -21.39 -12.80
C ASP A 263 30.91 -20.90 -12.33
N ASP A 264 31.43 -19.84 -12.99
CA ASP A 264 32.73 -19.25 -12.66
C ASP A 264 32.73 -18.60 -11.27
N ALA A 265 31.66 -17.85 -10.94
CA ALA A 265 31.57 -17.10 -9.67
C ALA A 265 31.46 -18.02 -8.43
N PHE A 266 30.76 -19.15 -8.58
CA PHE A 266 30.52 -20.08 -7.46
C PHE A 266 31.36 -21.35 -7.54
N HIS A 267 32.18 -21.52 -8.60
CA HIS A 267 33.00 -22.72 -8.85
C HIS A 267 32.16 -24.00 -8.89
N VAL A 268 30.98 -23.93 -9.49
CA VAL A 268 30.05 -25.04 -9.69
C VAL A 268 29.89 -25.33 -11.18
N LYS A 269 29.19 -26.37 -11.51
CA LYS A 269 28.77 -26.66 -12.87
C LYS A 269 27.24 -26.85 -12.86
N LEU A 270 26.53 -25.85 -13.33
CA LEU A 270 25.08 -25.87 -13.44
C LEU A 270 24.75 -26.60 -14.77
N VAL A 271 24.13 -27.75 -14.63
CA VAL A 271 23.62 -28.52 -15.77
C VAL A 271 22.16 -28.76 -15.52
N GLY A 272 21.31 -28.45 -16.50
CA GLY A 272 19.89 -28.78 -16.44
C GLY A 272 19.64 -30.29 -16.37
N THR A 273 18.42 -30.68 -16.02
CA THR A 273 17.99 -32.06 -15.89
C THR A 273 18.07 -32.79 -17.24
N ASP A 274 17.89 -32.06 -18.34
CA ASP A 274 18.09 -32.58 -19.72
C ASP A 274 19.36 -32.01 -20.33
N PRO A 275 20.35 -32.84 -20.68
CA PRO A 275 21.61 -32.38 -21.28
C PRO A 275 21.46 -31.72 -22.66
N ASP A 276 20.34 -31.92 -23.33
CA ASP A 276 20.06 -31.33 -24.64
C ASP A 276 19.38 -29.94 -24.49
N ASP A 277 18.92 -29.55 -23.30
CA ASP A 277 18.37 -28.24 -23.01
C ASP A 277 19.48 -27.21 -22.82
N GLN A 278 19.58 -26.27 -23.73
CA GLN A 278 20.50 -25.12 -23.62
C GLN A 278 19.77 -23.91 -23.11
N PHE A 279 20.16 -23.46 -21.93
CA PHE A 279 19.67 -22.22 -21.33
C PHE A 279 20.80 -21.19 -21.31
N ASP A 280 20.52 -19.97 -21.73
CA ASP A 280 21.51 -18.91 -21.72
C ASP A 280 21.67 -18.28 -20.35
N THR A 281 20.55 -18.25 -19.54
CA THR A 281 20.51 -17.52 -18.27
C THR A 281 20.08 -18.42 -17.11
N ILE A 282 20.51 -18.02 -15.89
CA ILE A 282 20.16 -18.73 -14.67
C ILE A 282 18.63 -18.68 -14.37
N GLY A 283 17.97 -17.58 -14.73
CA GLY A 283 16.53 -17.45 -14.59
C GLY A 283 15.75 -18.44 -15.45
N GLY A 284 16.21 -18.63 -16.70
CA GLY A 284 15.65 -19.62 -17.62
C GLY A 284 15.85 -21.05 -17.12
N LEU A 285 17.05 -21.39 -16.68
CA LEU A 285 17.37 -22.71 -16.15
C LEU A 285 16.51 -23.06 -14.93
N ILE A 286 16.46 -22.18 -13.93
CA ILE A 286 15.68 -22.43 -12.70
C ILE A 286 14.17 -22.51 -12.99
N ALA A 287 13.64 -21.69 -13.90
CA ALA A 287 12.24 -21.78 -14.30
C ALA A 287 11.91 -23.11 -14.99
N HIS A 288 12.82 -23.63 -15.81
CA HIS A 288 12.68 -24.94 -16.43
C HIS A 288 12.71 -26.09 -15.40
N GLU A 289 13.70 -26.09 -14.51
CA GLU A 289 13.84 -27.08 -13.43
C GLU A 289 12.61 -27.14 -12.52
N MET A 290 11.99 -25.97 -12.27
CA MET A 290 10.77 -25.90 -11.47
C MET A 290 9.49 -26.21 -12.26
N GLY A 291 9.55 -26.24 -13.61
CA GLY A 291 8.42 -26.49 -14.50
C GLY A 291 7.40 -25.34 -14.56
N HIS A 292 7.73 -24.20 -14.02
CA HIS A 292 6.92 -22.95 -14.07
C HIS A 292 7.80 -21.73 -13.81
N VAL A 293 7.28 -20.55 -14.11
CA VAL A 293 7.96 -19.30 -13.73
C VAL A 293 7.91 -19.16 -12.21
N PRO A 294 9.07 -19.16 -11.52
CA PRO A 294 9.09 -19.14 -10.06
C PRO A 294 8.52 -17.83 -9.49
N LYS A 295 7.83 -17.91 -8.35
CA LYS A 295 7.29 -16.75 -7.64
C LYS A 295 8.25 -16.27 -6.56
N ARG A 296 8.09 -15.03 -6.14
CA ARG A 296 8.85 -14.45 -5.02
C ARG A 296 8.76 -15.36 -3.78
N GLY A 297 9.92 -15.65 -3.18
CA GLY A 297 10.06 -16.51 -2.01
C GLY A 297 10.21 -18.00 -2.31
N GLU A 298 9.91 -18.46 -3.53
CA GLU A 298 10.15 -19.85 -3.93
C GLU A 298 11.64 -20.18 -3.94
N ARG A 299 11.94 -21.46 -3.66
CA ARG A 299 13.32 -21.95 -3.50
C ARG A 299 13.57 -23.13 -4.42
N HIS A 300 14.75 -23.16 -5.00
CA HIS A 300 15.25 -24.29 -5.76
C HIS A 300 16.71 -24.55 -5.40
N THR A 301 17.10 -25.83 -5.30
CA THR A 301 18.48 -26.20 -5.01
C THR A 301 19.06 -26.90 -6.23
N LEU A 302 20.17 -26.36 -6.77
CA LEU A 302 20.86 -26.91 -7.92
C LEU A 302 22.38 -26.83 -7.70
N ALA A 303 23.09 -27.89 -8.02
CA ALA A 303 24.59 -28.00 -7.95
C ALA A 303 25.18 -27.51 -6.59
N GLY A 304 24.49 -27.77 -5.46
CA GLY A 304 24.96 -27.37 -4.13
C GLY A 304 24.71 -25.90 -3.78
N LEU A 305 23.98 -25.17 -4.62
CA LEU A 305 23.52 -23.81 -4.38
C LEU A 305 22.03 -23.80 -4.10
N ASN A 306 21.61 -22.98 -3.16
CA ASN A 306 20.22 -22.71 -2.85
C ASN A 306 19.82 -21.36 -3.43
N PHE A 307 18.89 -21.36 -4.37
CA PHE A 307 18.33 -20.18 -5.03
C PHE A 307 17.00 -19.83 -4.39
N VAL A 308 16.88 -18.61 -3.91
CA VAL A 308 15.61 -18.06 -3.38
C VAL A 308 15.20 -16.90 -4.27
N VAL A 309 14.00 -16.93 -4.82
CA VAL A 309 13.50 -15.86 -5.70
C VAL A 309 13.23 -14.61 -4.87
N LEU A 310 13.92 -13.52 -5.17
CA LEU A 310 13.72 -12.23 -4.52
C LEU A 310 12.69 -11.38 -5.26
N HIS A 311 12.79 -11.36 -6.61
CA HIS A 311 11.96 -10.50 -7.43
C HIS A 311 11.65 -11.16 -8.79
N THR A 312 10.41 -10.95 -9.27
CA THR A 312 9.95 -11.40 -10.60
C THR A 312 9.27 -10.25 -11.32
N LYS A 313 9.53 -10.10 -12.62
CA LYS A 313 8.96 -9.06 -13.48
C LYS A 313 8.70 -9.62 -14.87
N GLY A 314 7.54 -9.28 -15.45
CA GLY A 314 7.23 -9.65 -16.83
C GLY A 314 7.22 -11.15 -17.10
N GLY A 315 6.95 -12.00 -16.10
CA GLY A 315 6.99 -13.46 -16.26
C GLY A 315 8.40 -14.06 -16.22
N ALA A 316 9.40 -13.32 -15.75
CA ALA A 316 10.76 -13.80 -15.54
C ALA A 316 11.26 -13.48 -14.14
N VAL A 317 12.20 -14.26 -13.63
CA VAL A 317 12.88 -13.94 -12.37
C VAL A 317 13.93 -12.87 -12.66
N LYS A 318 13.86 -11.75 -11.92
CA LYS A 318 14.85 -10.67 -12.04
C LYS A 318 16.02 -10.86 -11.07
N TRP A 319 15.73 -11.34 -9.86
CA TRP A 319 16.77 -11.49 -8.84
C TRP A 319 16.59 -12.74 -8.00
N PHE A 320 17.70 -13.43 -7.76
CA PHE A 320 17.82 -14.50 -6.80
C PHE A 320 18.70 -14.09 -5.62
N LYS A 321 18.40 -14.62 -4.43
CA LYS A 321 19.36 -14.76 -3.35
C LYS A 321 19.96 -16.16 -3.44
N VAL A 322 21.26 -16.22 -3.60
CA VAL A 322 22.01 -17.47 -3.76
C VAL A 322 22.87 -17.71 -2.53
N SER A 323 22.84 -18.90 -2.00
CA SER A 323 23.72 -19.34 -0.89
C SER A 323 24.21 -20.75 -1.12
N PRO A 324 25.43 -21.09 -0.71
CA PRO A 324 25.84 -22.49 -0.67
C PRO A 324 24.91 -23.28 0.27
N VAL A 325 24.59 -24.51 -0.12
CA VAL A 325 23.93 -25.44 0.81
C VAL A 325 24.90 -25.72 1.93
N ALA A 326 24.48 -25.48 3.18
CA ALA A 326 25.32 -25.80 4.34
C ALA A 326 25.52 -27.32 4.35
N ASP A 327 26.78 -27.78 4.35
CA ASP A 327 27.10 -29.15 4.69
C ASP A 327 26.59 -29.39 6.11
N GLU A 328 25.64 -30.30 6.29
CA GLU A 328 25.28 -30.78 7.63
C GLU A 328 26.55 -31.36 8.24
N PRO A 329 26.95 -30.97 9.45
CA PRO A 329 28.07 -31.60 10.13
C PRO A 329 27.69 -33.06 10.42
N SER A 330 28.49 -33.97 9.87
CA SER A 330 28.44 -35.42 10.05
C SER A 330 28.63 -35.81 11.51
#